data_b467206b26b60d4ee4be5e297b9ef438
#
_entry.id   b467206b26b60d4ee4be5e297b9ef438
#
_cell.length_a   1.000
_cell.length_b   1.000
_cell.length_c   1.000
_cell.angle_alpha   90.00
_cell.angle_beta   90.00
_cell.angle_gamma   90.00
#
_symmetry.space_group_name_H-M   'P 1'
#
loop_
_entity.id
_entity.type
_entity.pdbx_description
1 polymer ?
#
loop_
_entity_poly.entity_id
_entity_poly.type
_entity_poly.pdbx_seq_one_letter_code
_entity_poly.pdbx_strand_id
1 'polypeptide(L)'
;MILQIFSGPAAGKAVEVRPGSLVRIGRTERADISFPADAHMSGVHFAVEYDGRVCRLRDYKSTNGTRVNGERVEAVVLQDGDRITAGQSAFLVRIEAEGKASVDPVVAGHAALAETRETRLLSLFRDHFQPLYALLDAAREPSVLKVLVESGEDLLSLFAGPEGARLAHFAPYLVALRRDSALLEKLVYEGWGKSWGVFLTCDRPAEELRGHLRQFLKVRLPGHREVYFRYYDPRVLRLFLPTCYPDEINRFFGPIRYMLMEDEKAQTLLRFSNSGQGVGLKSFPLG
;
A
#
# COMPACT_ATOMS: atom_id res chain seq x y z
N MET A 1 6.02 19.41 6.89
CA MET A 1 6.31 18.19 6.12
C MET A 1 7.29 17.31 6.87
N ILE A 2 7.16 15.99 6.78
CA ILE A 2 8.04 15.02 7.45
C ILE A 2 8.60 14.03 6.42
N LEU A 3 9.88 13.72 6.50
CA LEU A 3 10.51 12.60 5.80
C LEU A 3 10.69 11.44 6.78
N GLN A 4 9.91 10.40 6.66
CA GLN A 4 10.05 9.19 7.48
C GLN A 4 11.06 8.24 6.84
N ILE A 5 12.08 7.83 7.58
CA ILE A 5 13.10 6.90 7.09
C ILE A 5 12.64 5.47 7.40
N PHE A 6 12.26 4.73 6.36
CA PHE A 6 11.71 3.39 6.51
C PHE A 6 12.70 2.28 6.12
N SER A 7 13.84 2.63 5.54
CA SER A 7 14.91 1.67 5.18
C SER A 7 16.28 2.33 5.28
N GLY A 8 17.31 1.52 5.49
CA GLY A 8 18.70 1.96 5.60
C GLY A 8 19.18 2.08 7.05
N PRO A 9 20.42 2.56 7.27
CA PRO A 9 21.06 2.60 8.59
C PRO A 9 20.36 3.48 9.62
N ALA A 10 19.47 4.37 9.19
CA ALA A 10 18.70 5.26 10.04
C ALA A 10 17.19 4.98 10.04
N ALA A 11 16.79 3.77 9.63
CA ALA A 11 15.39 3.37 9.62
C ALA A 11 14.70 3.59 10.98
N GLY A 12 13.46 4.05 10.94
CA GLY A 12 12.69 4.39 12.14
C GLY A 12 12.84 5.85 12.60
N LYS A 13 13.77 6.62 12.02
CA LYS A 13 13.88 8.06 12.30
C LYS A 13 13.00 8.87 11.34
N ALA A 14 12.74 10.12 11.71
CA ALA A 14 12.04 11.09 10.88
C ALA A 14 12.80 12.43 10.85
N VAL A 15 12.71 13.12 9.72
CA VAL A 15 13.25 14.45 9.50
C VAL A 15 12.08 15.40 9.29
N GLU A 16 11.93 16.38 10.16
CA GLU A 16 10.96 17.46 10.00
C GLU A 16 11.52 18.56 9.10
N VAL A 17 10.76 18.94 8.07
CA VAL A 17 11.07 20.09 7.21
C VAL A 17 9.97 21.14 7.39
N ARG A 18 10.31 22.27 8.01
CA ARG A 18 9.36 23.33 8.34
C ARG A 18 9.04 24.19 7.12
N PRO A 19 7.88 24.85 7.07
CA PRO A 19 7.58 25.85 6.04
C PRO A 19 8.66 26.94 6.00
N GLY A 20 9.06 27.33 4.80
CA GLY A 20 10.10 28.33 4.56
C GLY A 20 11.53 27.83 4.76
N SER A 21 11.74 26.51 4.96
CA SER A 21 13.07 25.95 5.16
C SER A 21 13.58 25.15 3.97
N LEU A 22 14.90 25.14 3.83
CA LEU A 22 15.65 24.25 2.95
C LEU A 22 16.52 23.36 3.82
N VAL A 23 16.36 22.03 3.70
CA VAL A 23 17.08 21.05 4.50
C VAL A 23 17.92 20.16 3.56
N ARG A 24 19.24 20.22 3.74
CA ARG A 24 20.19 19.37 3.01
C ARG A 24 20.39 18.05 3.75
N ILE A 25 20.36 16.97 3.02
CA ILE A 25 20.47 15.61 3.53
C ILE A 25 21.68 14.94 2.87
N GLY A 26 22.50 14.27 3.69
CA GLY A 26 23.70 13.63 3.19
C GLY A 26 24.42 12.80 4.24
N ARG A 27 25.63 12.33 3.90
CA ARG A 27 26.42 11.48 4.81
C ARG A 27 27.25 12.27 5.82
N THR A 28 27.66 13.47 5.51
CA THR A 28 28.60 14.25 6.32
C THR A 28 27.94 15.44 7.01
N GLU A 29 28.60 16.02 7.98
CA GLU A 29 28.19 17.24 8.72
C GLU A 29 28.03 18.49 7.84
N ARG A 30 28.39 18.42 6.55
CA ARG A 30 28.07 19.48 5.56
C ARG A 30 26.58 19.52 5.19
N ALA A 31 25.87 18.45 5.45
CA ALA A 31 24.41 18.40 5.34
C ALA A 31 23.77 18.80 6.67
N ASP A 32 22.60 19.43 6.61
CA ASP A 32 21.85 19.83 7.80
C ASP A 32 21.38 18.61 8.60
N ILE A 33 21.08 17.52 7.89
CA ILE A 33 20.78 16.19 8.46
C ILE A 33 21.78 15.19 7.91
N SER A 34 22.59 14.60 8.79
CA SER A 34 23.64 13.66 8.38
C SER A 34 23.30 12.21 8.75
N PHE A 35 23.66 11.31 7.82
CA PHE A 35 23.57 9.85 7.96
C PHE A 35 24.96 9.21 7.79
N PRO A 36 25.87 9.32 8.79
CA PRO A 36 27.26 8.86 8.65
C PRO A 36 27.41 7.37 8.36
N ALA A 37 26.43 6.57 8.79
CA ALA A 37 26.42 5.13 8.60
C ALA A 37 25.99 4.69 7.18
N ASP A 38 25.48 5.60 6.33
CA ASP A 38 25.14 5.29 4.95
C ASP A 38 26.31 5.57 4.02
N ALA A 39 27.17 4.56 3.80
CA ALA A 39 28.37 4.67 2.98
C ALA A 39 28.07 5.00 1.49
N HIS A 40 26.86 4.74 1.01
CA HIS A 40 26.44 5.00 -0.36
C HIS A 40 25.81 6.38 -0.57
N MET A 41 25.61 7.13 0.51
CA MET A 41 25.12 8.51 0.46
C MET A 41 26.28 9.49 0.26
N SER A 42 26.15 10.46 -0.63
CA SER A 42 27.14 11.54 -0.82
C SER A 42 27.21 12.47 0.37
N GLY A 43 28.28 13.23 0.52
CA GLY A 43 28.49 14.15 1.63
C GLY A 43 27.32 15.11 1.87
N VAL A 44 26.86 15.80 0.81
CA VAL A 44 25.52 16.36 0.65
C VAL A 44 24.93 15.64 -0.55
N HIS A 45 23.82 14.95 -0.38
CA HIS A 45 23.24 14.10 -1.41
C HIS A 45 22.10 14.79 -2.13
N PHE A 46 21.12 15.24 -1.40
CA PHE A 46 19.98 16.02 -1.91
C PHE A 46 19.52 17.06 -0.89
N ALA A 47 18.72 18.01 -1.34
CA ALA A 47 18.03 18.93 -0.47
C ALA A 47 16.53 18.93 -0.73
N VAL A 48 15.78 19.26 0.31
CA VAL A 48 14.34 19.44 0.25
C VAL A 48 14.02 20.86 0.71
N GLU A 49 13.32 21.59 -0.14
CA GLU A 49 12.77 22.90 0.14
C GLU A 49 11.25 22.80 0.28
N TYR A 50 10.72 23.37 1.35
CA TYR A 50 9.28 23.38 1.60
C TYR A 50 8.82 24.81 1.91
N ASP A 51 7.98 25.39 1.05
CA ASP A 51 7.46 26.75 1.20
C ASP A 51 6.14 26.85 2.00
N GLY A 52 5.64 25.71 2.51
CA GLY A 52 4.34 25.59 3.19
C GLY A 52 3.22 25.10 2.28
N ARG A 53 3.41 25.07 0.95
CA ARG A 53 2.46 24.58 -0.04
C ARG A 53 3.09 23.57 -0.99
N VAL A 54 4.27 23.89 -1.48
CA VAL A 54 5.00 23.08 -2.46
C VAL A 54 6.30 22.59 -1.84
N CYS A 55 6.53 21.31 -1.96
CA CYS A 55 7.77 20.68 -1.54
C CYS A 55 8.61 20.34 -2.78
N ARG A 56 9.86 20.79 -2.81
CA ARG A 56 10.78 20.55 -3.93
C ARG A 56 12.00 19.78 -3.45
N LEU A 57 12.34 18.73 -4.14
CA LEU A 57 13.60 18.02 -3.96
C LEU A 57 14.56 18.41 -5.08
N ARG A 58 15.84 18.55 -4.71
CA ARG A 58 16.93 18.74 -5.67
C ARG A 58 18.12 17.86 -5.30
N ASP A 59 18.58 17.05 -6.25
CA ASP A 59 19.84 16.30 -6.12
C ASP A 59 21.05 17.23 -6.19
N TYR A 60 22.02 17.01 -5.31
CA TYR A 60 23.24 17.82 -5.23
C TYR A 60 24.41 17.15 -5.99
N LYS A 61 24.15 16.70 -7.21
CA LYS A 61 25.13 15.96 -8.04
C LYS A 61 25.70 14.76 -7.29
N SER A 62 24.80 14.03 -6.64
CA SER A 62 25.20 12.87 -5.84
C SER A 62 25.78 11.76 -6.71
N THR A 63 26.74 11.01 -6.16
CA THR A 63 27.46 9.96 -6.91
C THR A 63 26.51 8.87 -7.41
N ASN A 64 25.59 8.41 -6.56
CA ASN A 64 24.66 7.33 -6.88
C ASN A 64 23.32 7.83 -7.42
N GLY A 65 23.06 9.14 -7.34
CA GLY A 65 21.80 9.78 -7.73
C GLY A 65 20.70 9.60 -6.71
N THR A 66 19.77 10.56 -6.72
CA THR A 66 18.52 10.50 -5.95
C THR A 66 17.41 9.94 -6.85
N ARG A 67 16.57 9.07 -6.31
CA ARG A 67 15.40 8.56 -7.02
C ARG A 67 14.14 8.93 -6.25
N VAL A 68 13.09 9.28 -7.00
CA VAL A 68 11.75 9.48 -6.46
C VAL A 68 10.81 8.51 -7.16
N ASN A 69 10.13 7.65 -6.39
CA ASN A 69 9.27 6.58 -6.90
C ASN A 69 9.97 5.64 -7.90
N GLY A 70 11.29 5.42 -7.71
CA GLY A 70 12.12 4.59 -8.58
C GLY A 70 12.78 5.31 -9.75
N GLU A 71 12.32 6.50 -10.13
CA GLU A 71 12.89 7.31 -11.21
C GLU A 71 14.03 8.19 -10.70
N ARG A 72 15.14 8.24 -11.43
CA ARG A 72 16.27 9.13 -11.11
C ARG A 72 15.88 10.57 -11.43
N VAL A 73 16.11 11.48 -10.48
CA VAL A 73 15.70 12.88 -10.60
C VAL A 73 16.88 13.81 -10.29
N GLU A 74 16.93 14.95 -10.98
CA GLU A 74 17.80 16.08 -10.63
C GLU A 74 17.04 17.11 -9.79
N ALA A 75 15.77 17.33 -10.12
CA ALA A 75 14.86 18.15 -9.35
C ALA A 75 13.42 17.68 -9.61
N VAL A 76 12.57 17.68 -8.58
CA VAL A 76 11.16 17.26 -8.69
C VAL A 76 10.33 17.93 -7.59
N VAL A 77 9.06 18.18 -7.87
CA VAL A 77 8.07 18.55 -6.86
C VAL A 77 7.58 17.28 -6.20
N LEU A 78 7.77 17.21 -4.88
CA LEU A 78 7.33 16.07 -4.08
C LEU A 78 5.85 16.19 -3.73
N GLN A 79 5.19 15.04 -3.73
CA GLN A 79 3.81 14.88 -3.26
C GLN A 79 3.77 14.05 -1.97
N ASP A 80 2.67 14.14 -1.24
CA ASP A 80 2.45 13.26 -0.11
C ASP A 80 2.46 11.80 -0.55
N GLY A 81 3.18 10.96 0.19
CA GLY A 81 3.37 9.54 -0.14
C GLY A 81 4.50 9.24 -1.11
N ASP A 82 5.21 10.23 -1.66
CA ASP A 82 6.38 9.99 -2.51
C ASP A 82 7.50 9.28 -1.73
N ARG A 83 8.20 8.41 -2.45
CA ARG A 83 9.30 7.63 -1.92
C ARG A 83 10.61 8.12 -2.50
N ILE A 84 11.49 8.62 -1.64
CA ILE A 84 12.83 9.06 -2.02
C ILE A 84 13.81 7.94 -1.68
N THR A 85 14.72 7.61 -2.61
CA THR A 85 15.83 6.69 -2.35
C THR A 85 17.14 7.41 -2.61
N ALA A 86 18.04 7.40 -1.62
CA ALA A 86 19.36 8.03 -1.67
C ALA A 86 20.36 7.19 -0.87
N GLY A 87 21.42 6.69 -1.54
CA GLY A 87 22.32 5.70 -0.95
C GLY A 87 21.59 4.40 -0.61
N GLN A 88 21.73 3.92 0.62
CA GLN A 88 21.02 2.75 1.18
C GLN A 88 19.74 3.16 1.92
N SER A 89 19.49 4.46 2.05
CA SER A 89 18.37 4.99 2.80
C SER A 89 17.17 5.28 1.91
N ALA A 90 15.98 4.96 2.42
CA ALA A 90 14.73 5.28 1.76
C ALA A 90 13.81 6.07 2.70
N PHE A 91 13.22 7.12 2.15
CA PHE A 91 12.41 8.10 2.86
C PHE A 91 11.00 8.10 2.27
N LEU A 92 10.01 8.22 3.14
CA LEU A 92 8.61 8.45 2.76
C LEU A 92 8.27 9.90 3.06
N VAL A 93 7.76 10.60 2.07
CA VAL A 93 7.32 12.00 2.18
C VAL A 93 5.95 12.05 2.84
N ARG A 94 5.81 12.91 3.86
CA ARG A 94 4.55 13.23 4.53
C ARG A 94 4.36 14.74 4.50
N ILE A 95 3.39 15.20 3.72
CA ILE A 95 3.03 16.62 3.63
C ILE A 95 1.66 16.77 4.28
N GLU A 96 1.64 17.26 5.51
CA GLU A 96 0.39 17.68 6.12
C GLU A 96 -0.08 18.95 5.41
N ALA A 97 -1.25 18.94 4.83
CA ALA A 97 -1.87 20.12 4.25
C ALA A 97 -2.25 21.08 5.39
N GLU A 98 -1.37 22.03 5.70
CA GLU A 98 -1.79 23.19 6.46
C GLU A 98 -2.73 24.02 5.61
N GLY A 99 -3.93 24.21 6.09
CA GLY A 99 -4.78 25.23 5.51
C GLY A 99 -6.27 25.03 5.66
N LYS A 100 -6.79 25.18 6.87
CA LYS A 100 -7.93 26.09 7.03
C LYS A 100 -7.70 26.90 8.30
N ALA A 101 -7.36 28.18 8.09
CA ALA A 101 -7.38 29.19 9.12
C ALA A 101 -8.71 29.13 9.87
N SER A 102 -8.62 29.13 11.20
CA SER A 102 -9.73 29.32 12.12
C SER A 102 -10.55 30.54 11.73
N VAL A 103 -11.79 30.32 11.36
CA VAL A 103 -12.85 31.29 11.49
C VAL A 103 -13.69 30.79 12.65
N ASP A 104 -13.78 31.63 13.69
CA ASP A 104 -14.54 31.34 14.90
C ASP A 104 -15.98 30.95 14.59
N PRO A 105 -16.52 29.91 15.25
CA PRO A 105 -17.89 29.47 15.01
C PRO A 105 -18.83 30.19 15.97
N VAL A 106 -19.67 31.04 15.45
CA VAL A 106 -20.94 31.34 16.12
C VAL A 106 -22.03 30.45 15.51
N VAL A 107 -22.51 29.54 16.33
CA VAL A 107 -23.83 28.85 16.36
C VAL A 107 -24.18 27.96 15.14
N ALA A 108 -24.16 26.69 15.34
CA ALA A 108 -25.32 25.76 15.37
C ALA A 108 -24.81 24.31 15.44
N GLY A 109 -25.28 23.60 16.44
CA GLY A 109 -24.88 22.24 16.75
C GLY A 109 -25.21 21.23 15.64
N HIS A 110 -24.16 20.64 15.15
CA HIS A 110 -24.06 19.24 14.72
C HIS A 110 -22.63 18.87 15.07
N ALA A 111 -22.47 18.10 16.13
CA ALA A 111 -21.19 17.48 16.44
C ALA A 111 -20.78 16.66 15.21
N ALA A 112 -19.78 17.13 14.47
CA ALA A 112 -19.09 16.31 13.50
C ALA A 112 -18.47 15.17 14.31
N LEU A 113 -19.08 13.99 14.26
CA LEU A 113 -18.51 12.75 14.78
C LEU A 113 -17.14 12.61 14.08
N ALA A 114 -16.09 12.53 14.86
CA ALA A 114 -14.74 12.25 14.32
C ALA A 114 -14.85 11.03 13.40
N GLU A 115 -14.41 11.19 12.16
CA GLU A 115 -14.46 10.11 11.17
C GLU A 115 -13.63 8.94 11.69
N THR A 116 -14.28 7.80 11.93
CA THR A 116 -13.57 6.62 12.42
C THR A 116 -12.71 6.04 11.29
N ARG A 117 -11.69 5.26 11.67
CA ARG A 117 -10.87 4.50 10.72
C ARG A 117 -11.73 3.70 9.75
N GLU A 118 -12.73 3.02 10.26
CA GLU A 118 -13.65 2.17 9.50
C GLU A 118 -14.50 2.98 8.51
N THR A 119 -15.05 4.12 8.92
CA THR A 119 -15.84 4.99 8.04
C THR A 119 -14.98 5.58 6.94
N ARG A 120 -13.74 5.97 7.24
CA ARG A 120 -12.77 6.45 6.25
C ARG A 120 -12.39 5.36 5.25
N LEU A 121 -12.15 4.14 5.72
CA LEU A 121 -11.82 3.01 4.85
C LEU A 121 -13.01 2.64 3.95
N LEU A 122 -14.23 2.64 4.46
CA LEU A 122 -15.44 2.42 3.68
C LEU A 122 -15.63 3.48 2.59
N SER A 123 -15.42 4.77 2.92
CA SER A 123 -15.45 5.85 1.94
C SER A 123 -14.42 5.63 0.83
N LEU A 124 -13.17 5.29 1.17
CA LEU A 124 -12.13 4.99 0.19
C LEU A 124 -12.55 3.84 -0.75
N PHE A 125 -13.06 2.74 -0.22
CA PHE A 125 -13.50 1.61 -1.04
C PHE A 125 -14.69 1.96 -1.93
N ARG A 126 -15.67 2.71 -1.40
CA ARG A 126 -16.88 3.08 -2.13
C ARG A 126 -16.64 4.10 -3.22
N ASP A 127 -15.81 5.10 -2.96
CA ASP A 127 -15.69 6.27 -3.83
C ASP A 127 -14.50 6.22 -4.78
N HIS A 128 -13.44 5.50 -4.42
CA HIS A 128 -12.19 5.52 -5.19
C HIS A 128 -11.77 4.16 -5.76
N PHE A 129 -12.31 3.05 -5.25
CA PHE A 129 -11.83 1.71 -5.62
C PHE A 129 -12.97 0.82 -6.15
N GLN A 130 -13.57 1.22 -7.27
CA GLN A 130 -14.60 0.44 -7.96
C GLN A 130 -14.18 0.11 -9.40
N PRO A 131 -14.58 -1.03 -9.97
CA PRO A 131 -15.19 -2.20 -9.31
C PRO A 131 -14.27 -2.87 -8.31
N LEU A 132 -14.83 -3.34 -7.19
CA LEU A 132 -14.10 -3.90 -6.06
C LEU A 132 -14.37 -5.39 -5.89
N TYR A 133 -13.32 -6.14 -5.62
CA TYR A 133 -13.36 -7.55 -5.25
C TYR A 133 -12.63 -7.75 -3.91
N ALA A 134 -13.08 -8.70 -3.11
CA ALA A 134 -12.30 -9.23 -2.00
C ALA A 134 -11.80 -10.63 -2.33
N LEU A 135 -10.55 -10.90 -2.01
CA LEU A 135 -9.94 -12.22 -2.07
C LEU A 135 -9.54 -12.62 -0.66
N LEU A 136 -10.33 -13.53 -0.07
CA LEU A 136 -10.33 -13.83 1.36
C LEU A 136 -9.84 -15.26 1.62
N ASP A 137 -9.04 -15.43 2.65
CA ASP A 137 -8.45 -16.70 3.06
C ASP A 137 -9.28 -17.38 4.14
N ALA A 138 -10.13 -18.34 3.76
CA ALA A 138 -10.94 -19.09 4.74
C ALA A 138 -10.09 -19.92 5.72
N ALA A 139 -8.83 -20.23 5.39
CA ALA A 139 -7.92 -20.91 6.30
C ALA A 139 -7.36 -19.97 7.39
N ARG A 140 -7.59 -18.66 7.29
CA ARG A 140 -7.05 -17.69 8.24
C ARG A 140 -7.68 -17.83 9.61
N GLU A 141 -9.01 -17.87 9.66
CA GLU A 141 -9.80 -18.15 10.86
C GLU A 141 -11.23 -18.57 10.47
N PRO A 142 -11.92 -19.36 11.30
CA PRO A 142 -13.27 -19.87 10.97
C PRO A 142 -14.31 -18.77 10.73
N SER A 143 -14.15 -17.59 11.32
CA SER A 143 -15.04 -16.45 11.13
C SER A 143 -15.06 -15.95 9.68
N VAL A 144 -13.96 -16.07 8.92
CA VAL A 144 -13.90 -15.67 7.52
C VAL A 144 -14.96 -16.43 6.70
N LEU A 145 -14.92 -17.75 6.77
CA LEU A 145 -15.89 -18.58 6.03
C LEU A 145 -17.33 -18.33 6.50
N LYS A 146 -17.55 -18.17 7.81
CA LYS A 146 -18.86 -17.85 8.36
C LYS A 146 -19.42 -16.56 7.77
N VAL A 147 -18.65 -15.47 7.81
CA VAL A 147 -19.06 -14.16 7.25
C VAL A 147 -19.34 -14.27 5.75
N LEU A 148 -18.53 -15.01 5.00
CA LEU A 148 -18.73 -15.23 3.59
C LEU A 148 -20.05 -15.97 3.31
N VAL A 149 -20.31 -17.09 3.97
CA VAL A 149 -21.54 -17.90 3.77
C VAL A 149 -22.78 -17.11 4.17
N GLU A 150 -22.74 -16.38 5.28
CA GLU A 150 -23.84 -15.55 5.77
C GLU A 150 -24.13 -14.32 4.90
N SER A 151 -23.18 -13.92 4.04
CA SER A 151 -23.37 -12.73 3.19
C SER A 151 -24.39 -12.93 2.06
N GLY A 152 -24.58 -14.17 1.62
CA GLY A 152 -25.44 -14.49 0.47
C GLY A 152 -24.86 -14.03 -0.89
N GLU A 153 -23.61 -13.55 -0.93
CA GLU A 153 -22.93 -13.15 -2.16
C GLU A 153 -22.40 -14.36 -2.93
N ASP A 154 -22.19 -14.24 -4.23
CA ASP A 154 -21.61 -15.27 -5.07
C ASP A 154 -20.12 -15.48 -4.73
N LEU A 155 -19.81 -16.61 -4.14
CA LEU A 155 -18.48 -16.98 -3.69
C LEU A 155 -17.75 -17.85 -4.71
N LEU A 156 -16.64 -17.38 -5.24
CA LEU A 156 -15.83 -18.10 -6.21
C LEU A 156 -14.58 -18.69 -5.54
N SER A 157 -14.61 -19.97 -5.20
CA SER A 157 -13.41 -20.65 -4.69
C SER A 157 -12.30 -20.66 -5.73
N LEU A 158 -11.07 -20.30 -5.35
CA LEU A 158 -9.91 -20.48 -6.23
C LEU A 158 -9.47 -21.95 -6.33
N PHE A 159 -9.85 -22.80 -5.37
CA PHE A 159 -9.64 -24.22 -5.51
C PHE A 159 -10.73 -24.81 -6.42
N ALA A 160 -10.41 -25.85 -7.17
CA ALA A 160 -11.33 -26.44 -8.14
C ALA A 160 -11.24 -27.96 -8.13
N GLY A 161 -12.26 -28.57 -8.72
CA GLY A 161 -12.38 -30.05 -8.84
C GLY A 161 -12.68 -30.74 -7.51
N PRO A 162 -12.60 -32.06 -7.47
CA PRO A 162 -12.94 -32.86 -6.27
C PRO A 162 -12.04 -32.52 -5.05
N GLU A 163 -10.77 -32.21 -5.29
CA GLU A 163 -9.85 -31.78 -4.23
C GLU A 163 -10.26 -30.43 -3.64
N GLY A 164 -10.66 -29.50 -4.52
CA GLY A 164 -11.13 -28.17 -4.09
C GLY A 164 -12.40 -28.26 -3.24
N ALA A 165 -13.32 -29.18 -3.58
CA ALA A 165 -14.52 -29.42 -2.77
C ALA A 165 -14.18 -29.93 -1.36
N ARG A 166 -13.20 -30.81 -1.24
CA ARG A 166 -12.74 -31.32 0.07
C ARG A 166 -12.03 -30.24 0.91
N LEU A 167 -11.38 -29.30 0.24
CA LEU A 167 -10.62 -28.22 0.87
C LEU A 167 -11.40 -26.90 0.96
N ALA A 168 -12.72 -26.93 0.73
CA ALA A 168 -13.54 -25.71 0.71
C ALA A 168 -13.40 -24.84 1.98
N HIS A 169 -13.27 -25.47 3.15
CA HIS A 169 -13.09 -24.74 4.42
C HIS A 169 -11.74 -23.98 4.54
N PHE A 170 -10.80 -24.30 3.67
CA PHE A 170 -9.44 -23.73 3.66
C PHE A 170 -9.13 -22.96 2.37
N ALA A 171 -10.11 -22.84 1.49
CA ALA A 171 -9.91 -22.24 0.18
C ALA A 171 -9.84 -20.71 0.27
N PRO A 172 -9.07 -20.07 -0.61
CA PRO A 172 -9.25 -18.65 -0.87
C PRO A 172 -10.49 -18.42 -1.73
N TYR A 173 -11.32 -17.46 -1.33
CA TYR A 173 -12.57 -17.09 -2.00
C TYR A 173 -12.48 -15.70 -2.60
N LEU A 174 -12.84 -15.59 -3.88
CA LEU A 174 -13.06 -14.34 -4.58
C LEU A 174 -14.54 -13.97 -4.51
N VAL A 175 -14.84 -12.75 -4.15
CA VAL A 175 -16.20 -12.20 -4.11
C VAL A 175 -16.22 -10.77 -4.67
N ALA A 176 -17.22 -10.48 -5.53
CA ALA A 176 -17.46 -9.14 -6.04
C ALA A 176 -18.20 -8.32 -4.97
N LEU A 177 -17.72 -7.12 -4.69
CA LEU A 177 -18.28 -6.23 -3.69
C LEU A 177 -18.95 -5.02 -4.34
N ARG A 178 -20.26 -4.89 -4.16
CA ARG A 178 -20.97 -3.68 -4.56
C ARG A 178 -20.72 -2.55 -3.56
N ARG A 179 -20.92 -1.31 -3.98
CA ARG A 179 -20.73 -0.12 -3.12
C ARG A 179 -21.51 -0.20 -1.79
N ASP A 180 -22.72 -0.74 -1.86
CA ASP A 180 -23.67 -0.89 -0.76
C ASP A 180 -23.66 -2.28 -0.12
N SER A 181 -22.65 -3.11 -0.41
CA SER A 181 -22.55 -4.47 0.11
C SER A 181 -22.40 -4.49 1.63
N ALA A 182 -23.31 -5.19 2.31
CA ALA A 182 -23.21 -5.46 3.73
C ALA A 182 -21.97 -6.30 4.08
N LEU A 183 -21.52 -7.12 3.14
CA LEU A 183 -20.27 -7.86 3.28
C LEU A 183 -19.07 -6.93 3.35
N LEU A 184 -19.03 -5.87 2.51
CA LEU A 184 -17.95 -4.87 2.57
C LEU A 184 -17.85 -4.24 3.98
N GLU A 185 -18.99 -3.88 4.58
CA GLU A 185 -19.02 -3.35 5.94
C GLU A 185 -18.48 -4.36 6.96
N LYS A 186 -18.94 -5.60 6.91
CA LYS A 186 -18.43 -6.67 7.79
C LYS A 186 -16.92 -6.87 7.63
N LEU A 187 -16.40 -6.88 6.40
CA LEU A 187 -14.97 -7.03 6.14
C LEU A 187 -14.15 -5.87 6.71
N VAL A 188 -14.70 -4.67 6.71
CA VAL A 188 -14.03 -3.49 7.29
C VAL A 188 -14.12 -3.52 8.82
N TYR A 189 -15.29 -3.75 9.40
CA TYR A 189 -15.46 -3.70 10.86
C TYR A 189 -14.90 -4.92 11.60
N GLU A 190 -14.98 -6.10 10.99
CA GLU A 190 -14.60 -7.34 11.63
C GLU A 190 -13.27 -7.91 11.14
N GLY A 191 -12.92 -7.64 9.89
CA GLY A 191 -11.78 -8.25 9.21
C GLY A 191 -10.52 -7.41 9.11
N TRP A 192 -10.66 -6.08 9.07
CA TRP A 192 -9.52 -5.17 8.97
C TRP A 192 -8.60 -5.30 10.20
N GLY A 193 -7.31 -5.48 9.96
CA GLY A 193 -6.33 -5.74 11.02
C GLY A 193 -6.14 -7.20 11.38
N LYS A 194 -6.93 -8.12 10.81
CA LYS A 194 -6.82 -9.56 11.07
C LYS A 194 -6.22 -10.36 9.93
N SER A 195 -5.80 -9.69 8.88
CA SER A 195 -5.21 -10.32 7.68
C SER A 195 -6.14 -11.37 7.05
N TRP A 196 -7.42 -11.06 6.94
CA TRP A 196 -8.39 -11.96 6.34
C TRP A 196 -8.20 -12.13 4.85
N GLY A 197 -7.65 -11.13 4.18
CA GLY A 197 -7.42 -11.18 2.75
C GLY A 197 -6.99 -9.84 2.18
N VAL A 198 -7.09 -9.73 0.87
CA VAL A 198 -6.75 -8.52 0.10
C VAL A 198 -7.92 -8.09 -0.76
N PHE A 199 -7.96 -6.80 -1.10
CA PHE A 199 -8.96 -6.27 -2.02
C PHE A 199 -8.33 -5.97 -3.37
N LEU A 200 -9.11 -6.13 -4.44
CA LEU A 200 -8.64 -5.98 -5.81
C LEU A 200 -9.58 -5.05 -6.57
N THR A 201 -9.05 -4.22 -7.46
CA THR A 201 -9.87 -3.51 -8.44
C THR A 201 -9.60 -4.07 -9.83
N CYS A 202 -10.66 -4.44 -10.54
CA CYS A 202 -10.57 -5.06 -11.86
C CYS A 202 -11.87 -4.79 -12.64
N ASP A 203 -11.73 -4.39 -13.91
CA ASP A 203 -12.89 -4.16 -14.80
C ASP A 203 -13.38 -5.45 -15.49
N ARG A 204 -12.73 -6.60 -15.23
CA ARG A 204 -13.13 -7.89 -15.79
C ARG A 204 -14.14 -8.59 -14.88
N PRO A 205 -15.01 -9.43 -15.44
CA PRO A 205 -15.93 -10.27 -14.65
C PRO A 205 -15.19 -11.16 -13.64
N ALA A 206 -15.86 -11.48 -12.55
CA ALA A 206 -15.30 -12.28 -11.46
C ALA A 206 -14.70 -13.63 -11.90
N GLU A 207 -15.32 -14.32 -12.87
CA GLU A 207 -14.82 -15.61 -13.39
C GLU A 207 -13.51 -15.43 -14.20
N GLU A 208 -13.36 -14.37 -14.98
CA GLU A 208 -12.10 -14.10 -15.67
C GLU A 208 -11.00 -13.74 -14.67
N LEU A 209 -11.30 -12.91 -13.68
CA LEU A 209 -10.37 -12.57 -12.61
C LEU A 209 -9.98 -13.81 -11.81
N ARG A 210 -10.94 -14.68 -11.48
CA ARG A 210 -10.68 -15.97 -10.85
C ARG A 210 -9.74 -16.83 -11.68
N GLY A 211 -9.99 -16.93 -13.01
CA GLY A 211 -9.14 -17.67 -13.94
C GLY A 211 -7.69 -17.17 -13.93
N HIS A 212 -7.51 -15.87 -13.91
CA HIS A 212 -6.20 -15.24 -13.79
C HIS A 212 -5.52 -15.57 -12.46
N LEU A 213 -6.19 -15.34 -11.34
CA LEU A 213 -5.66 -15.55 -9.99
C LEU A 213 -5.24 -17.03 -9.75
N ARG A 214 -5.98 -17.98 -10.27
CA ARG A 214 -5.66 -19.40 -10.12
C ARG A 214 -4.32 -19.82 -10.69
N GLN A 215 -3.77 -19.10 -11.66
CA GLN A 215 -2.47 -19.40 -12.26
C GLN A 215 -1.31 -19.25 -11.27
N PHE A 216 -1.51 -18.51 -10.18
CA PHE A 216 -0.49 -18.21 -9.17
C PHE A 216 -0.64 -18.99 -7.87
N LEU A 217 -1.68 -19.84 -7.75
CA LEU A 217 -1.93 -20.60 -6.51
C LEU A 217 -0.80 -21.54 -6.14
N LYS A 218 -0.13 -22.08 -7.13
CA LYS A 218 0.97 -23.04 -6.93
C LYS A 218 2.24 -22.51 -7.54
N VAL A 219 3.31 -22.57 -6.79
CA VAL A 219 4.66 -22.24 -7.25
C VAL A 219 5.57 -23.45 -7.07
N ARG A 220 6.49 -23.59 -8.00
CA ARG A 220 7.48 -24.67 -7.97
C ARG A 220 8.77 -24.18 -7.36
N LEU A 221 9.17 -24.76 -6.23
CA LEU A 221 10.44 -24.48 -5.59
C LEU A 221 11.59 -25.27 -6.23
N PRO A 222 12.86 -24.90 -6.00
CA PRO A 222 14.01 -25.74 -6.31
C PRO A 222 13.83 -27.16 -5.76
N GLY A 223 14.16 -28.19 -6.56
CA GLY A 223 13.88 -29.59 -6.20
C GLY A 223 12.49 -30.08 -6.61
N HIS A 224 11.81 -29.38 -7.52
CA HIS A 224 10.50 -29.73 -8.10
C HIS A 224 9.33 -29.85 -7.10
N ARG A 225 9.49 -29.36 -5.87
CA ARG A 225 8.40 -29.38 -4.89
C ARG A 225 7.40 -28.26 -5.20
N GLU A 226 6.15 -28.63 -5.43
CA GLU A 226 5.04 -27.68 -5.55
C GLU A 226 4.55 -27.27 -4.15
N VAL A 227 4.33 -25.96 -3.95
CA VAL A 227 3.76 -25.40 -2.74
C VAL A 227 2.68 -24.39 -3.08
N TYR A 228 1.73 -24.22 -2.18
CA TYR A 228 0.73 -23.16 -2.31
C TYR A 228 1.37 -21.81 -2.00
N PHE A 229 1.19 -20.87 -2.92
CA PHE A 229 1.58 -19.48 -2.75
C PHE A 229 0.38 -18.66 -2.25
N ARG A 230 0.43 -18.28 -0.98
CA ARG A 230 -0.67 -17.57 -0.30
C ARG A 230 -0.62 -16.07 -0.56
N TYR A 231 -0.61 -15.63 -1.80
CA TYR A 231 -0.60 -14.21 -2.19
C TYR A 231 -1.87 -13.46 -1.77
N TYR A 232 -2.91 -14.17 -1.38
CA TYR A 232 -4.14 -13.62 -0.80
C TYR A 232 -4.00 -13.26 0.70
N ASP A 233 -2.90 -13.59 1.33
CA ASP A 233 -2.54 -13.14 2.68
C ASP A 233 -1.78 -11.81 2.57
N PRO A 234 -2.30 -10.71 3.14
CA PRO A 234 -1.65 -9.38 3.05
C PRO A 234 -0.23 -9.37 3.61
N ARG A 235 0.09 -10.22 4.58
CA ARG A 235 1.43 -10.34 5.16
C ARG A 235 2.44 -10.93 4.17
N VAL A 236 1.98 -11.85 3.34
CA VAL A 236 2.80 -12.46 2.28
C VAL A 236 2.92 -11.49 1.11
N LEU A 237 1.79 -10.91 0.67
CA LEU A 237 1.77 -10.08 -0.52
C LEU A 237 2.56 -8.78 -0.36
N ARG A 238 2.52 -8.15 0.83
CA ARG A 238 3.34 -6.96 1.14
C ARG A 238 4.84 -7.20 0.99
N LEU A 239 5.30 -8.40 1.35
CA LEU A 239 6.70 -8.77 1.24
C LEU A 239 7.08 -9.18 -0.19
N PHE A 240 6.17 -9.85 -0.88
CA PHE A 240 6.40 -10.38 -2.22
C PHE A 240 6.47 -9.29 -3.30
N LEU A 241 5.45 -8.42 -3.37
CA LEU A 241 5.34 -7.44 -4.46
C LEU A 241 6.58 -6.56 -4.66
N PRO A 242 7.23 -6.03 -3.60
CA PRO A 242 8.43 -5.22 -3.76
C PRO A 242 9.66 -5.98 -4.26
N THR A 243 9.65 -7.32 -4.25
CA THR A 243 10.77 -8.16 -4.69
C THR A 243 10.67 -8.59 -6.15
N CYS A 244 9.50 -8.39 -6.77
CA CYS A 244 9.24 -8.83 -8.13
C CYS A 244 9.94 -7.97 -9.18
N TYR A 245 10.44 -8.60 -10.23
CA TYR A 245 10.89 -7.92 -11.44
C TYR A 245 9.71 -7.37 -12.26
N PRO A 246 9.93 -6.39 -13.17
CA PRO A 246 8.86 -5.79 -13.97
C PRO A 246 8.01 -6.82 -14.73
N ASP A 247 8.61 -7.82 -15.36
CA ASP A 247 7.88 -8.86 -16.10
C ASP A 247 7.02 -9.74 -15.17
N GLU A 248 7.50 -10.02 -13.96
CA GLU A 248 6.72 -10.75 -12.95
C GLU A 248 5.52 -9.93 -12.47
N ILE A 249 5.72 -8.62 -12.24
CA ILE A 249 4.64 -7.69 -11.89
C ILE A 249 3.62 -7.58 -13.01
N ASN A 250 4.05 -7.43 -14.27
CA ASN A 250 3.16 -7.39 -15.42
C ASN A 250 2.28 -8.64 -15.49
N ARG A 251 2.90 -9.82 -15.33
CA ARG A 251 2.20 -11.09 -15.35
C ARG A 251 1.27 -11.26 -14.14
N PHE A 252 1.72 -10.90 -12.95
CA PHE A 252 0.99 -11.10 -11.70
C PHE A 252 -0.23 -10.18 -11.61
N PHE A 253 -0.08 -8.91 -11.97
CA PHE A 253 -1.22 -7.98 -12.01
C PHE A 253 -2.21 -8.35 -13.11
N GLY A 254 -1.76 -8.62 -14.34
CA GLY A 254 -2.64 -8.92 -15.45
C GLY A 254 -3.78 -7.91 -15.61
N PRO A 255 -5.06 -8.31 -15.40
CA PRO A 255 -6.20 -7.41 -15.50
C PRO A 255 -6.45 -6.57 -14.21
N ILE A 256 -5.68 -6.80 -13.15
CA ILE A 256 -5.85 -6.13 -11.86
C ILE A 256 -5.26 -4.73 -11.95
N ARG A 257 -6.07 -3.72 -11.67
CA ARG A 257 -5.62 -2.33 -11.63
C ARG A 257 -4.89 -2.00 -10.33
N TYR A 258 -5.48 -2.39 -9.21
CA TYR A 258 -4.92 -2.18 -7.88
C TYR A 258 -5.08 -3.42 -7.01
N MET A 259 -4.07 -3.68 -6.17
CA MET A 259 -4.15 -4.57 -5.04
C MET A 259 -4.09 -3.73 -3.77
N LEU A 260 -5.10 -3.91 -2.90
CA LEU A 260 -5.36 -3.07 -1.74
C LEU A 260 -5.31 -3.95 -0.49
N MET A 261 -4.62 -3.51 0.53
CA MET A 261 -4.49 -4.27 1.78
C MET A 261 -4.11 -3.38 2.95
N GLU A 262 -4.28 -3.90 4.14
CA GLU A 262 -3.82 -3.27 5.38
C GLU A 262 -2.29 -3.25 5.48
N ASP A 263 -1.74 -2.24 6.15
CA ASP A 263 -0.36 -2.27 6.64
C ASP A 263 -0.23 -3.18 7.87
N GLU A 264 0.97 -3.29 8.44
CA GLU A 264 1.22 -4.16 9.60
C GLU A 264 0.42 -3.77 10.85
N LYS A 265 0.10 -2.49 11.00
CA LYS A 265 -0.62 -1.93 12.14
C LYS A 265 -2.10 -1.70 11.88
N ALA A 266 -2.58 -2.02 10.69
CA ALA A 266 -3.93 -1.75 10.21
C ALA A 266 -4.35 -0.27 10.30
N GLN A 267 -3.38 0.64 10.27
CA GLN A 267 -3.60 2.09 10.34
C GLN A 267 -3.60 2.75 8.96
N THR A 268 -3.22 1.99 7.92
CA THR A 268 -3.03 2.52 6.57
C THR A 268 -3.56 1.53 5.55
N LEU A 269 -4.34 2.01 4.59
CA LEU A 269 -4.67 1.27 3.38
C LEU A 269 -3.50 1.42 2.40
N LEU A 270 -2.86 0.31 2.06
CA LEU A 270 -1.82 0.24 1.04
C LEU A 270 -2.42 -0.09 -0.31
N ARG A 271 -2.10 0.69 -1.34
CA ARG A 271 -2.48 0.44 -2.72
C ARG A 271 -1.24 0.13 -3.55
N PHE A 272 -1.17 -1.08 -4.04
CA PHE A 272 -0.16 -1.50 -5.01
C PHE A 272 -0.72 -1.43 -6.43
N SER A 273 0.11 -1.05 -7.39
CA SER A 273 -0.23 -0.96 -8.81
C SER A 273 0.96 -1.41 -9.67
N ASN A 274 0.67 -1.85 -10.88
CA ASN A 274 1.70 -2.03 -11.88
C ASN A 274 2.04 -0.67 -12.52
N SER A 275 3.29 -0.24 -12.44
CA SER A 275 3.77 1.00 -13.06
C SER A 275 4.38 0.80 -14.45
N GLY A 276 4.43 -0.44 -14.96
CA GLY A 276 5.15 -0.81 -16.17
C GLY A 276 6.66 -1.00 -15.99
N GLN A 277 7.23 -0.41 -14.96
CA GLN A 277 8.66 -0.50 -14.59
C GLN A 277 8.87 -1.25 -13.27
N GLY A 278 7.82 -1.80 -12.69
CA GLY A 278 7.79 -2.48 -11.40
C GLY A 278 6.52 -2.17 -10.62
N VAL A 279 6.56 -2.36 -9.31
CA VAL A 279 5.42 -2.12 -8.44
C VAL A 279 5.39 -0.67 -7.94
N GLY A 280 4.26 0.01 -8.15
CA GLY A 280 3.96 1.29 -7.52
C GLY A 280 3.24 1.07 -6.18
N LEU A 281 3.58 1.84 -5.15
CA LEU A 281 2.91 1.81 -3.86
C LEU A 281 2.39 3.19 -3.49
N LYS A 282 1.11 3.28 -3.11
CA LYS A 282 0.50 4.46 -2.49
C LYS A 282 -0.14 4.08 -1.17
N SER A 283 -0.01 4.95 -0.18
CA SER A 283 -0.54 4.75 1.17
C SER A 283 -1.64 5.77 1.48
N PHE A 284 -2.69 5.30 2.16
CA PHE A 284 -3.81 6.12 2.61
C PHE A 284 -3.97 5.92 4.12
N PRO A 285 -3.47 6.87 4.94
CA PRO A 285 -3.67 6.84 6.38
C PRO A 285 -5.16 6.86 6.74
N LEU A 286 -5.54 6.09 7.74
CA LEU A 286 -6.95 5.93 8.14
C LEU A 286 -7.32 6.72 9.40
N GLY A 287 -6.36 7.41 9.99
CA GLY A 287 -6.55 8.20 11.21
C GLY A 287 -5.58 7.80 12.29
#